data_474a31a1a21b52ff028da12b21614329
#
_entry.id   474a31a1a21b52ff028da12b21614329
#
_cell.length_a   1.000
_cell.length_b   1.000
_cell.length_c   1.000
_cell.angle_alpha   90.00
_cell.angle_beta   90.00
_cell.angle_gamma   90.00
#
_symmetry.space_group_name_H-M   'P 1'
#
loop_
_entity.id
_entity.type
_entity.pdbx_description
1 polymer ?
#
loop_
_entity_poly.entity_id
_entity_poly.type
_entity_poly.pdbx_seq_one_letter_code
_entity_poly.pdbx_strand_id
1 'polypeptide(L)' 'MVKNLFILKQEADPVIQAIMTESKRDAETIVVDLRGNQDYEEIVDHIETCDKVITW' A
#
# COMPACT_ATOMS: atom_id res chain seq x y z
N MET A 1 -13.74 1.27 9.74
CA MET A 1 -12.32 0.86 9.78
C MET A 1 -11.56 1.55 8.66
N VAL A 2 -10.39 2.10 8.95
CA VAL A 2 -9.58 2.78 7.95
C VAL A 2 -8.72 1.76 7.22
N LYS A 3 -8.70 1.86 5.89
CA LYS A 3 -7.84 1.03 5.06
C LYS A 3 -6.82 1.90 4.36
N ASN A 4 -5.56 1.52 4.48
CA ASN A 4 -4.45 2.21 3.81
C ASN A 4 -3.89 1.32 2.71
N LEU A 5 -3.62 1.91 1.56
CA LEU A 5 -3.00 1.21 0.44
C LEU A 5 -1.62 1.80 0.18
N PHE A 6 -0.61 0.93 0.16
CA PHE A 6 0.74 1.31 -0.22
C PHE A 6 1.07 0.74 -1.58
N ILE A 7 1.41 1.59 -2.53
CA ILE A 7 1.82 1.18 -3.86
C ILE A 7 3.31 1.42 -4.00
N LEU A 8 4.08 0.35 -4.14
CA LEU A 8 5.54 0.42 -4.23
C LEU A 8 5.96 0.30 -5.68
N LYS A 9 6.60 1.32 -6.20
CA LYS A 9 7.17 1.32 -7.56
C LYS A 9 8.65 0.96 -7.54
N GLN A 10 9.26 0.98 -6.38
CA GLN A 10 10.65 0.64 -6.19
C GLN A 10 10.82 -0.06 -4.85
N GLU A 11 12.01 -0.55 -4.57
CA GLU A 11 12.28 -1.24 -3.32
C GLU A 11 12.01 -0.32 -2.13
N ALA A 12 11.29 -0.84 -1.12
CA ALA A 12 10.97 -0.08 0.09
C ALA A 12 12.23 0.08 0.94
N ASP A 13 12.58 1.34 1.25
CA ASP A 13 13.70 1.61 2.15
C ASP A 13 13.24 1.50 3.61
N PRO A 14 14.18 1.58 4.59
CA PRO A 14 13.82 1.45 6.01
C PRO A 14 12.79 2.46 6.49
N VAL A 15 12.76 3.65 5.89
CA VAL A 15 11.79 4.67 6.28
C VAL A 15 10.38 4.26 5.91
N ILE A 16 10.17 3.81 4.67
CA ILE A 16 8.84 3.40 4.24
C ILE A 16 8.41 2.11 4.95
N GLN A 17 9.34 1.22 5.26
CA GLN A 17 9.05 0.02 6.03
C GLN A 17 8.54 0.37 7.42
N ALA A 18 9.14 1.36 8.06
CA ALA A 18 8.69 1.83 9.36
C ALA A 18 7.29 2.43 9.28
N ILE A 19 7.01 3.22 8.24
CA ILE A 19 5.71 3.81 8.03
C ILE A 19 4.64 2.72 7.83
N MET A 20 4.96 1.70 7.04
CA MET A 20 4.03 0.58 6.82
C MET A 20 3.75 -0.18 8.12
N THR A 21 4.76 -0.39 8.94
CA THR A 21 4.60 -1.07 10.23
C THR A 21 3.68 -0.28 11.15
N GLU A 22 3.85 1.03 11.22
CA GLU A 22 2.98 1.89 12.02
C GLU A 22 1.55 1.86 11.50
N SER A 23 1.36 1.90 10.18
CA SER A 23 0.03 1.86 9.58
C SER A 23 -0.69 0.56 9.92
N LYS A 24 0.02 -0.56 9.93
CA LYS A 24 -0.58 -1.86 10.24
C LYS A 24 -1.10 -1.96 11.66
N ARG A 25 -0.56 -1.15 12.55
CA ARG A 25 -0.99 -1.15 13.96
C ARG A 25 -2.31 -0.41 14.16
N ASP A 26 -2.56 0.61 13.34
CA ASP A 26 -3.71 1.50 13.51
C ASP A 26 -4.83 1.25 12.51
N ALA A 27 -4.51 0.59 11.38
CA ALA A 27 -5.47 0.41 10.30
C ALA A 27 -5.14 -0.84 9.49
N GLU A 28 -6.12 -1.31 8.71
CA GLU A 28 -5.87 -2.37 7.75
C GLU A 28 -4.97 -1.81 6.65
N THR A 29 -3.87 -2.48 6.38
CA THR A 29 -2.87 -2.03 5.42
C THR A 29 -2.69 -3.06 4.32
N ILE A 30 -2.83 -2.61 3.07
CA ILE A 30 -2.61 -3.44 1.89
C ILE A 30 -1.38 -2.89 1.18
N VAL A 31 -0.47 -3.79 0.82
CA VAL A 31 0.78 -3.42 0.13
C VAL A 31 0.79 -4.07 -1.24
N VAL A 32 0.97 -3.26 -2.27
CA VAL A 32 1.08 -3.73 -3.65
C VAL A 32 2.46 -3.34 -4.18
N ASP A 33 3.21 -4.33 -4.65
CA ASP A 33 4.54 -4.12 -5.24
C ASP A 33 4.42 -4.21 -6.77
N LEU A 34 4.53 -3.08 -7.44
CA LEU A 34 4.40 -3.03 -8.90
C LEU A 34 5.56 -3.69 -9.64
N ARG A 35 6.66 -3.95 -8.95
CA ARG A 35 7.80 -4.65 -9.58
C ARG A 35 7.48 -6.11 -9.86
N GLY A 36 6.64 -6.72 -9.01
CA GLY A 36 6.27 -8.12 -9.13
C GLY A 36 4.83 -8.38 -9.48
N ASN A 37 3.97 -7.38 -9.33
CA ASN A 37 2.54 -7.52 -9.57
C ASN A 37 2.05 -6.37 -10.44
N GLN A 38 1.56 -6.71 -11.63
CA GLN A 38 1.06 -5.71 -12.58
C GLN A 38 -0.43 -5.90 -12.87
N ASP A 39 -1.17 -6.46 -11.91
CA ASP A 39 -2.61 -6.59 -12.03
C ASP A 39 -3.27 -5.25 -11.70
N TYR A 40 -3.40 -4.43 -12.73
CA TYR A 40 -3.92 -3.07 -12.57
C TYR A 40 -5.39 -3.05 -12.17
N GLU A 41 -6.17 -4.06 -12.55
CA GLU A 41 -7.57 -4.14 -12.14
C GLU A 41 -7.69 -4.30 -10.63
N GLU A 42 -6.89 -5.16 -10.04
CA GLU A 42 -6.86 -5.34 -8.60
C GLU A 42 -6.39 -4.07 -7.89
N ILE A 43 -5.39 -3.40 -8.46
CA ILE A 43 -4.89 -2.15 -7.89
C ILE A 43 -5.97 -1.07 -7.90
N VAL A 44 -6.71 -0.96 -8.98
CA VAL A 44 -7.81 0.01 -9.09
C VAL A 44 -8.90 -0.32 -8.06
N ASP A 45 -9.23 -1.59 -7.87
CA ASP A 45 -10.19 -1.99 -6.86
C ASP A 45 -9.74 -1.58 -5.47
N HIS A 46 -8.46 -1.77 -5.15
CA HIS A 46 -7.92 -1.34 -3.87
C HIS A 46 -7.98 0.17 -3.70
N ILE A 47 -7.69 0.92 -4.76
CA ILE A 47 -7.75 2.38 -4.72
C ILE A 47 -9.17 2.84 -4.39
N GLU A 48 -10.17 2.18 -4.96
CA GLU A 48 -11.57 2.54 -4.73
C GLU A 48 -12.04 2.17 -3.33
N THR A 49 -11.53 1.10 -2.75
CA THR A 49 -12.00 0.59 -1.47
C THR A 49 -11.18 1.09 -0.28
N CYS A 50 -9.97 1.59 -0.52
CA CYS A 50 -9.12 2.09 0.55
C CYS A 50 -9.37 3.57 0.82
N ASP A 51 -9.26 3.95 2.08
CA ASP A 51 -9.49 5.34 2.49
C ASP A 51 -8.30 6.24 2.16
N LYS A 52 -7.11 5.66 2.10
CA LYS A 52 -5.89 6.40 1.87
C LYS A 52 -4.96 5.62 0.95
N VAL A 53 -4.35 6.30 -0.01
CA VAL A 53 -3.40 5.69 -0.93
C VAL A 53 -2.06 6.40 -0.80
N ILE A 54 -1.01 5.63 -0.58
CA ILE A 54 0.35 6.15 -0.47
C ILE A 54 1.19 5.48 -1.55
N THR A 55 1.82 6.29 -2.39
CA THR A 55 2.66 5.81 -3.49
C THR A 55 4.13 6.07 -3.16
N TRP A 56 4.94 5.05 -3.35
CA TRP A 56 6.38 5.16 -3.08
C TRP A 56 7.22 4.92 -4.33
#